data_380018563cc0e8f894b4332af6c1ecfd
#
_entry.id   380018563cc0e8f894b4332af6c1ecfd
#
_cell.length_a   1.000
_cell.length_b   1.000
_cell.length_c   1.000
_cell.angle_alpha   90.00
_cell.angle_beta   90.00
_cell.angle_gamma   90.00
#
_symmetry.space_group_name_H-M   'P 1'
#
loop_
_entity.id
_entity.type
_entity.pdbx_description
1 polymer ?
#
loop_
_entity_poly.entity_id
_entity_poly.type
_entity_poly.pdbx_seq_one_letter_code
_entity_poly.pdbx_strand_id
1 'polypeptide(L)'
;MNRTIFRIFACVSVLLMAGCQADPYPLATPRRVADVTAAISPAVVRVDIAQAIYKDGKQSLVRGNGSGVFIDQQGHILTNYHVAGRAIEIYVTLADKERVPARLIGDDHWTDLAVIQMDMDAAKRQNITFSSVQLGDSSTLVVGQDVMAFGTPFGLARTVTRGSISNTDRTFFDVQQRMDIDGYETGDFSNWIQMDVPINPGNSGGPLVDINSKVVGINTRGGGQNLNFAIPIDTAKPVIAAILQSAAPGIKGKVDRSDLGIELMPMHQLESFYDIDINRGVLINSVDKIGPYADAGGKAQDILLAINGQPTNARFPEELAPVRQRLASLPIGADVKLTIKRSKKELTLTAKTTQLEGLLGEERGFTQWGASVREVSRPYAIASQLDQVAGVWITSMADGEPVERAHLETGDVILSVNGTPVKDMTQFQGLYDKTQEQKLDRVALEIERGRESFTAILKVKEYAPTTEQGE
;
A
#
# COMPACT_ATOMS: atom_id res chain seq x y z
N MET A 1 59.93 17.58 -76.98
CA MET A 1 60.26 17.14 -75.60
C MET A 1 59.04 17.43 -74.73
N ASN A 2 58.16 16.45 -74.70
CA ASN A 2 56.87 16.56 -73.96
C ASN A 2 56.98 15.80 -72.60
N ARG A 3 56.70 16.53 -71.53
CA ARG A 3 56.55 15.94 -70.22
C ARG A 3 55.05 15.89 -69.90
N THR A 4 54.45 14.70 -69.94
CA THR A 4 53.10 14.43 -69.55
C THR A 4 53.07 14.21 -68.03
N ILE A 5 52.31 15.09 -67.32
CA ILE A 5 52.12 14.96 -65.87
C ILE A 5 50.88 14.11 -65.65
N PHE A 6 51.03 12.92 -65.07
CA PHE A 6 49.94 12.07 -64.57
C PHE A 6 49.45 12.64 -63.25
N ARG A 7 48.21 13.10 -63.20
CA ARG A 7 47.52 13.42 -61.95
C ARG A 7 46.76 12.19 -61.46
N ILE A 8 47.24 11.61 -60.40
CA ILE A 8 46.55 10.56 -59.66
C ILE A 8 45.48 11.22 -58.79
N PHE A 9 44.19 10.99 -59.11
CA PHE A 9 43.09 11.31 -58.23
C PHE A 9 42.96 10.19 -57.19
N ALA A 10 43.37 10.45 -55.96
CA ALA A 10 43.07 9.58 -54.81
C ALA A 10 41.62 9.90 -54.34
N CYS A 11 40.67 9.02 -54.67
CA CYS A 11 39.34 9.04 -54.04
C CYS A 11 39.49 8.55 -52.60
N VAL A 12 39.45 9.48 -51.65
CA VAL A 12 39.30 9.12 -50.22
C VAL A 12 37.82 8.86 -49.99
N SER A 13 37.43 7.63 -49.99
CA SER A 13 36.09 7.17 -49.51
C SER A 13 36.07 7.29 -48.00
N VAL A 14 35.52 8.38 -47.47
CA VAL A 14 35.15 8.50 -46.07
C VAL A 14 33.91 7.60 -45.85
N LEU A 15 34.10 6.39 -45.33
CA LEU A 15 33.03 5.60 -44.77
C LEU A 15 32.53 6.32 -43.51
N LEU A 16 31.47 7.06 -43.62
CA LEU A 16 30.63 7.48 -42.50
C LEU A 16 30.03 6.21 -41.88
N MET A 17 30.71 5.68 -40.87
CA MET A 17 30.07 4.77 -39.91
C MET A 17 29.04 5.57 -39.15
N ALA A 18 27.85 5.75 -39.75
CA ALA A 18 26.65 6.11 -38.99
C ALA A 18 26.38 4.93 -38.05
N GLY A 19 26.92 4.99 -36.86
CA GLY A 19 26.46 4.11 -35.79
C GLY A 19 24.96 4.35 -35.66
N CYS A 20 24.14 3.37 -36.01
CA CYS A 20 22.75 3.35 -35.62
C CYS A 20 22.73 3.41 -34.09
N GLN A 21 22.63 4.60 -33.52
CA GLN A 21 22.18 4.72 -32.15
C GLN A 21 20.77 4.09 -32.13
N ALA A 22 20.63 3.00 -31.40
CA ALA A 22 19.32 2.40 -31.19
C ALA A 22 18.40 3.49 -30.67
N ASP A 23 17.24 3.64 -31.29
CA ASP A 23 16.23 4.58 -30.82
C ASP A 23 15.91 4.25 -29.34
N PRO A 24 16.14 5.17 -28.41
CA PRO A 24 15.85 4.93 -27.00
C PRO A 24 14.35 4.68 -26.75
N TYR A 25 13.46 5.08 -27.68
CA TYR A 25 12.02 4.91 -27.60
C TYR A 25 11.47 4.19 -28.86
N PRO A 26 11.87 2.95 -29.11
CA PRO A 26 11.46 2.24 -30.31
C PRO A 26 9.94 1.99 -30.30
N LEU A 27 9.30 2.07 -31.49
CA LEU A 27 7.88 1.85 -31.63
C LEU A 27 7.50 0.38 -31.40
N ALA A 28 6.30 0.14 -30.82
CA ALA A 28 5.74 -1.17 -30.64
C ALA A 28 5.17 -1.72 -31.95
N THR A 29 6.03 -2.20 -32.85
CA THR A 29 5.61 -2.92 -34.05
C THR A 29 4.91 -4.24 -33.70
N PRO A 30 4.03 -4.81 -34.55
CA PRO A 30 3.36 -6.09 -34.28
C PRO A 30 4.32 -7.23 -33.93
N ARG A 31 5.49 -7.28 -34.59
CA ARG A 31 6.52 -8.26 -34.29
C ARG A 31 7.12 -8.04 -32.89
N ARG A 32 7.42 -6.81 -32.55
CA ARG A 32 7.98 -6.47 -31.21
C ARG A 32 6.99 -6.80 -30.11
N VAL A 33 5.70 -6.49 -30.31
CA VAL A 33 4.63 -6.86 -29.38
C VAL A 33 4.57 -8.38 -29.18
N ALA A 34 4.69 -9.16 -30.26
CA ALA A 34 4.72 -10.62 -30.18
C ALA A 34 5.94 -11.13 -29.41
N ASP A 35 7.14 -10.56 -29.68
CA ASP A 35 8.39 -10.93 -29.01
C ASP A 35 8.33 -10.63 -27.50
N VAL A 36 7.86 -9.44 -27.11
CA VAL A 36 7.64 -9.06 -25.71
C VAL A 36 6.62 -9.97 -25.04
N THR A 37 5.50 -10.26 -25.74
CA THR A 37 4.46 -11.16 -25.22
C THR A 37 5.02 -12.55 -24.95
N ALA A 38 5.81 -13.09 -25.85
CA ALA A 38 6.43 -14.42 -25.70
C ALA A 38 7.43 -14.44 -24.53
N ALA A 39 8.18 -13.36 -24.31
CA ALA A 39 9.15 -13.24 -23.22
C ALA A 39 8.52 -13.10 -21.84
N ILE A 40 7.43 -12.33 -21.73
CA ILE A 40 6.84 -11.94 -20.43
C ILE A 40 5.74 -12.91 -19.97
N SER A 41 4.90 -13.40 -20.90
CA SER A 41 3.75 -14.24 -20.53
C SER A 41 4.08 -15.47 -19.67
N PRO A 42 5.23 -16.16 -19.82
CA PRO A 42 5.58 -17.30 -18.96
C PRO A 42 5.83 -16.93 -17.49
N ALA A 43 6.16 -15.66 -17.21
CA ALA A 43 6.40 -15.16 -15.85
C ALA A 43 5.15 -14.59 -15.18
N VAL A 44 4.05 -14.37 -15.92
CA VAL A 44 2.81 -13.82 -15.37
C VAL A 44 1.93 -14.93 -14.84
N VAL A 45 1.43 -14.76 -13.62
CA VAL A 45 0.54 -15.72 -12.96
C VAL A 45 -0.77 -15.08 -12.58
N ARG A 46 -1.81 -15.91 -12.52
CA ARG A 46 -3.03 -15.57 -11.82
C ARG A 46 -2.84 -15.86 -10.33
N VAL A 47 -3.25 -14.94 -9.49
CA VAL A 47 -3.23 -15.05 -8.05
C VAL A 47 -4.66 -15.21 -7.56
N ASP A 48 -5.03 -16.38 -7.05
CA ASP A 48 -6.31 -16.68 -6.43
C ASP A 48 -6.16 -16.62 -4.92
N ILE A 49 -7.03 -15.87 -4.24
CA ILE A 49 -6.96 -15.67 -2.79
C ILE A 49 -8.28 -16.02 -2.09
N ALA A 50 -8.18 -16.36 -0.81
CA ALA A 50 -9.25 -16.25 0.14
C ALA A 50 -8.81 -15.34 1.28
N GLN A 51 -9.64 -14.35 1.63
CA GLN A 51 -9.42 -13.47 2.78
C GLN A 51 -10.56 -13.57 3.77
N ALA A 52 -10.23 -13.40 5.05
CA ALA A 52 -11.23 -13.31 6.09
C ALA A 52 -11.83 -11.90 6.11
N ILE A 53 -13.15 -11.84 6.12
CA ILE A 53 -13.91 -10.63 6.45
C ILE A 53 -14.72 -10.91 7.72
N TYR A 54 -14.84 -9.89 8.55
CA TYR A 54 -15.58 -9.99 9.80
C TYR A 54 -16.82 -9.12 9.71
N LYS A 55 -17.97 -9.72 9.97
CA LYS A 55 -19.25 -9.01 10.00
C LYS A 55 -20.15 -9.64 11.06
N ASP A 56 -20.74 -8.81 11.89
CA ASP A 56 -21.74 -9.23 12.88
C ASP A 56 -21.23 -10.36 13.80
N GLY A 57 -19.95 -10.25 14.22
CA GLY A 57 -19.28 -11.22 15.07
C GLY A 57 -18.82 -12.50 14.34
N LYS A 58 -19.12 -12.67 13.06
CA LYS A 58 -18.80 -13.88 12.29
C LYS A 58 -17.67 -13.62 11.32
N GLN A 59 -16.83 -14.64 11.16
CA GLN A 59 -15.82 -14.67 10.09
C GLN A 59 -16.42 -15.35 8.87
N SER A 60 -16.24 -14.73 7.72
CA SER A 60 -16.58 -15.28 6.41
C SER A 60 -15.36 -15.23 5.49
N LEU A 61 -15.30 -16.14 4.53
CA LEU A 61 -14.24 -16.16 3.53
C LEU A 61 -14.75 -15.55 2.23
N VAL A 62 -14.11 -14.49 1.79
CA VAL A 62 -14.33 -13.91 0.46
C VAL A 62 -13.18 -14.33 -0.45
N ARG A 63 -13.54 -14.77 -1.66
CA ARG A 63 -12.57 -15.17 -2.68
C ARG A 63 -12.40 -14.05 -3.69
N GLY A 64 -11.16 -13.81 -4.06
CA GLY A 64 -10.78 -12.84 -5.06
C GLY A 64 -9.68 -13.38 -5.97
N ASN A 65 -9.39 -12.64 -7.00
CA ASN A 65 -8.27 -12.94 -7.88
C ASN A 65 -7.63 -11.65 -8.39
N GLY A 66 -6.36 -11.77 -8.73
CA GLY A 66 -5.56 -10.76 -9.38
C GLY A 66 -4.48 -11.40 -10.22
N SER A 67 -3.48 -10.64 -10.53
CA SER A 67 -2.29 -11.06 -11.25
C SER A 67 -1.04 -10.92 -10.39
N GLY A 68 0.03 -11.57 -10.82
CA GLY A 68 1.35 -11.40 -10.26
C GLY A 68 2.41 -11.70 -11.31
N VAL A 69 3.65 -11.38 -11.00
CA VAL A 69 4.79 -11.66 -11.87
C VAL A 69 5.96 -12.21 -11.08
N PHE A 70 6.56 -13.33 -11.56
CA PHE A 70 7.78 -13.87 -10.96
C PHE A 70 8.94 -12.91 -11.15
N ILE A 71 9.60 -12.56 -10.03
CA ILE A 71 10.73 -11.62 -10.02
C ILE A 71 12.09 -12.33 -9.91
N ASP A 72 12.11 -13.60 -9.52
CA ASP A 72 13.32 -14.40 -9.39
C ASP A 72 13.06 -15.91 -9.57
N GLN A 73 14.11 -16.72 -9.49
CA GLN A 73 14.06 -18.18 -9.58
C GLN A 73 13.78 -18.88 -8.24
N GLN A 74 13.64 -18.13 -7.15
CA GLN A 74 13.23 -18.62 -5.83
C GLN A 74 11.70 -18.72 -5.71
N GLY A 75 10.97 -18.34 -6.78
CA GLY A 75 9.52 -18.38 -6.83
C GLY A 75 8.85 -17.19 -6.15
N HIS A 76 9.57 -16.08 -5.92
CA HIS A 76 8.96 -14.85 -5.45
C HIS A 76 8.16 -14.19 -6.57
N ILE A 77 6.96 -13.76 -6.23
CA ILE A 77 5.99 -13.13 -7.12
C ILE A 77 5.62 -11.78 -6.54
N LEU A 78 5.79 -10.74 -7.33
CA LEU A 78 5.32 -9.40 -7.00
C LEU A 78 3.86 -9.26 -7.43
N THR A 79 3.04 -8.68 -6.56
CA THR A 79 1.62 -8.39 -6.78
C THR A 79 1.20 -7.16 -5.97
N ASN A 80 -0.10 -6.80 -5.97
CA ASN A 80 -0.58 -5.71 -5.13
C ASN A 80 -0.95 -6.18 -3.70
N TYR A 81 -0.90 -5.23 -2.74
CA TYR A 81 -1.39 -5.43 -1.40
C TYR A 81 -2.88 -5.76 -1.38
N HIS A 82 -3.72 -4.98 -2.11
CA HIS A 82 -5.15 -5.22 -2.17
C HIS A 82 -5.52 -6.57 -2.81
N VAL A 83 -4.59 -7.21 -3.56
CA VAL A 83 -4.76 -8.57 -4.08
C VAL A 83 -4.41 -9.60 -3.01
N ALA A 84 -3.22 -9.55 -2.39
CA ALA A 84 -2.70 -10.65 -1.59
C ALA A 84 -2.34 -10.27 -0.13
N GLY A 85 -2.25 -9.00 0.24
CA GLY A 85 -1.72 -8.57 1.56
C GLY A 85 -2.53 -9.08 2.76
N ARG A 86 -3.84 -9.33 2.58
CA ARG A 86 -4.74 -9.85 3.62
C ARG A 86 -5.21 -11.27 3.39
N ALA A 87 -4.63 -11.94 2.39
CA ALA A 87 -5.01 -13.31 2.08
C ALA A 87 -4.58 -14.29 3.17
N ILE A 88 -5.46 -15.21 3.52
CA ILE A 88 -5.18 -16.35 4.40
C ILE A 88 -4.91 -17.63 3.60
N GLU A 89 -5.39 -17.71 2.37
CA GLU A 89 -5.08 -18.75 1.40
C GLU A 89 -4.67 -18.11 0.08
N ILE A 90 -3.59 -18.58 -0.50
CA ILE A 90 -3.09 -18.10 -1.79
C ILE A 90 -2.76 -19.29 -2.68
N TYR A 91 -3.22 -19.24 -3.91
CA TYR A 91 -2.82 -20.14 -4.98
C TYR A 91 -2.39 -19.34 -6.19
N VAL A 92 -1.38 -19.82 -6.90
CA VAL A 92 -0.96 -19.26 -8.19
C VAL A 92 -1.23 -20.23 -9.30
N THR A 93 -1.78 -19.73 -10.41
CA THR A 93 -1.99 -20.50 -11.63
C THR A 93 -1.02 -20.00 -12.70
N LEU A 94 -0.16 -20.90 -13.16
CA LEU A 94 0.92 -20.62 -14.10
C LEU A 94 0.47 -20.63 -15.57
N ALA A 95 1.47 -20.47 -16.46
CA ALA A 95 1.28 -20.43 -17.91
C ALA A 95 0.65 -21.69 -18.51
N ASP A 96 1.04 -22.82 -18.03
CA ASP A 96 0.60 -24.16 -18.41
C ASP A 96 -0.73 -24.56 -17.75
N LYS A 97 -1.36 -23.66 -16.98
CA LYS A 97 -2.58 -23.83 -16.19
C LYS A 97 -2.41 -24.66 -14.92
N GLU A 98 -1.19 -25.04 -14.59
CA GLU A 98 -0.90 -25.69 -13.30
C GLU A 98 -1.14 -24.74 -12.14
N ARG A 99 -1.74 -25.26 -11.06
CA ARG A 99 -2.12 -24.51 -9.88
C ARG A 99 -1.30 -24.97 -8.68
N VAL A 100 -0.58 -24.03 -8.06
CA VAL A 100 0.33 -24.31 -6.96
C VAL A 100 -0.03 -23.44 -5.75
N PRO A 101 0.05 -23.97 -4.51
CA PRO A 101 -0.06 -23.15 -3.32
C PRO A 101 1.04 -22.08 -3.27
N ALA A 102 0.72 -20.96 -2.65
CA ALA A 102 1.69 -19.90 -2.38
C ALA A 102 1.43 -19.32 -0.97
N ARG A 103 2.40 -18.59 -0.46
CA ARG A 103 2.30 -17.91 0.84
C ARG A 103 2.68 -16.45 0.73
N LEU A 104 2.10 -15.61 1.55
CA LEU A 104 2.51 -14.22 1.68
C LEU A 104 3.87 -14.16 2.38
N ILE A 105 4.84 -13.52 1.74
CA ILE A 105 6.17 -13.24 2.31
C ILE A 105 6.14 -11.95 3.11
N GLY A 106 5.52 -10.92 2.56
CA GLY A 106 5.32 -9.63 3.20
C GLY A 106 4.60 -8.65 2.30
N ASP A 107 4.26 -7.52 2.86
CA ASP A 107 3.44 -6.52 2.19
C ASP A 107 3.76 -5.09 2.65
N ASP A 108 3.28 -4.13 1.88
CA ASP A 108 3.30 -2.71 2.19
C ASP A 108 2.04 -2.05 1.61
N HIS A 109 1.03 -1.83 2.45
CA HIS A 109 -0.23 -1.21 2.01
C HIS A 109 -0.04 0.22 1.52
N TRP A 110 0.93 0.96 2.07
CA TRP A 110 1.21 2.34 1.68
C TRP A 110 1.62 2.50 0.21
N THR A 111 2.25 1.49 -0.35
CA THR A 111 2.61 1.47 -1.78
C THR A 111 1.74 0.53 -2.59
N ASP A 112 0.76 -0.14 -1.96
CA ASP A 112 -0.09 -1.16 -2.57
C ASP A 112 0.70 -2.32 -3.18
N LEU A 113 1.75 -2.78 -2.49
CA LEU A 113 2.61 -3.88 -2.96
C LEU A 113 2.62 -5.05 -1.98
N ALA A 114 2.73 -6.25 -2.53
CA ALA A 114 2.93 -7.48 -1.76
C ALA A 114 3.88 -8.42 -2.51
N VAL A 115 4.66 -9.19 -1.75
CA VAL A 115 5.48 -10.28 -2.26
C VAL A 115 4.93 -11.59 -1.72
N ILE A 116 4.57 -12.49 -2.62
CA ILE A 116 4.18 -13.87 -2.29
C ILE A 116 5.24 -14.83 -2.83
N GLN A 117 5.28 -16.05 -2.29
CA GLN A 117 6.19 -17.09 -2.76
C GLN A 117 5.41 -18.34 -3.09
N MET A 118 5.60 -18.86 -4.30
CA MET A 118 5.12 -20.16 -4.72
C MET A 118 5.74 -21.27 -3.85
N ASP A 119 4.97 -22.30 -3.50
CA ASP A 119 5.50 -23.50 -2.85
C ASP A 119 6.42 -24.26 -3.82
N MET A 120 7.72 -24.07 -3.63
CA MET A 120 8.75 -24.62 -4.50
C MET A 120 8.85 -26.14 -4.41
N ASP A 121 8.46 -26.75 -3.28
CA ASP A 121 8.45 -28.20 -3.14
C ASP A 121 7.23 -28.82 -3.87
N ALA A 122 6.08 -28.16 -3.81
CA ALA A 122 4.92 -28.54 -4.62
C ALA A 122 5.23 -28.39 -6.13
N ALA A 123 5.86 -27.29 -6.53
CA ALA A 123 6.27 -27.04 -7.91
C ALA A 123 7.23 -28.13 -8.43
N LYS A 124 8.21 -28.53 -7.63
CA LYS A 124 9.16 -29.62 -7.98
C LYS A 124 8.43 -30.96 -8.13
N ARG A 125 7.51 -31.31 -7.22
CA ARG A 125 6.72 -32.56 -7.32
C ARG A 125 5.87 -32.61 -8.58
N GLN A 126 5.41 -31.47 -9.08
CA GLN A 126 4.60 -31.35 -10.29
C GLN A 126 5.44 -31.11 -11.57
N ASN A 127 6.77 -31.07 -11.47
CA ASN A 127 7.69 -30.77 -12.58
C ASN A 127 7.39 -29.40 -13.26
N ILE A 128 6.98 -28.42 -12.47
CA ILE A 128 6.63 -27.10 -12.97
C ILE A 128 7.90 -26.31 -13.32
N THR A 129 7.86 -25.68 -14.49
CA THR A 129 8.88 -24.71 -14.94
C THR A 129 8.26 -23.33 -15.08
N PHE A 130 9.01 -22.30 -14.71
CA PHE A 130 8.59 -20.91 -14.81
C PHE A 130 9.77 -20.02 -15.21
N SER A 131 9.43 -18.82 -15.68
CA SER A 131 10.41 -17.77 -15.99
C SER A 131 10.24 -16.63 -15.01
N SER A 132 11.29 -15.82 -14.81
CA SER A 132 11.22 -14.56 -14.08
C SER A 132 11.52 -13.39 -15.01
N VAL A 133 10.99 -12.22 -14.66
CA VAL A 133 11.19 -10.98 -15.43
C VAL A 133 12.43 -10.21 -14.99
N GLN A 134 12.85 -9.27 -15.82
CA GLN A 134 13.83 -8.26 -15.46
C GLN A 134 13.11 -6.97 -15.05
N LEU A 135 13.42 -6.47 -13.86
CA LEU A 135 12.92 -5.17 -13.41
C LEU A 135 13.70 -4.06 -14.14
N GLY A 136 12.97 -3.16 -14.79
CA GLY A 136 13.48 -2.04 -15.54
C GLY A 136 13.79 -0.81 -14.67
N ASP A 137 13.65 0.36 -15.26
CA ASP A 137 13.87 1.67 -14.63
C ASP A 137 12.71 2.59 -15.03
N SER A 138 11.85 2.94 -14.07
CA SER A 138 10.69 3.79 -14.33
C SER A 138 11.04 5.28 -14.41
N SER A 139 12.23 5.69 -13.95
CA SER A 139 12.69 7.08 -14.05
C SER A 139 13.03 7.50 -15.49
N THR A 140 13.21 6.52 -16.38
CA THR A 140 13.49 6.75 -17.79
C THR A 140 12.25 6.85 -18.68
N LEU A 141 11.06 6.63 -18.10
CA LEU A 141 9.80 6.71 -18.84
C LEU A 141 9.51 8.13 -19.32
N VAL A 142 8.95 8.22 -20.51
CA VAL A 142 8.49 9.48 -21.08
C VAL A 142 7.04 9.39 -21.54
N VAL A 143 6.33 10.52 -21.50
CA VAL A 143 4.97 10.64 -22.02
C VAL A 143 4.95 10.30 -23.51
N GLY A 144 4.00 9.47 -23.94
CA GLY A 144 3.89 8.98 -25.32
C GLY A 144 4.66 7.67 -25.57
N GLN A 145 5.46 7.18 -24.63
CA GLN A 145 6.16 5.90 -24.77
C GLN A 145 5.19 4.73 -24.79
N ASP A 146 5.36 3.81 -25.76
CA ASP A 146 4.59 2.56 -25.85
C ASP A 146 4.87 1.63 -24.65
N VAL A 147 3.81 1.12 -24.04
CA VAL A 147 3.87 0.13 -22.95
C VAL A 147 2.79 -0.93 -23.11
N MET A 148 2.99 -2.05 -22.43
CA MET A 148 2.08 -3.20 -22.46
C MET A 148 1.77 -3.63 -21.03
N ALA A 149 0.48 -3.76 -20.70
CA ALA A 149 0.04 -4.36 -19.44
C ALA A 149 -0.31 -5.82 -19.62
N PHE A 150 0.17 -6.63 -18.71
CA PHE A 150 -0.10 -8.07 -18.65
C PHE A 150 -0.95 -8.39 -17.43
N GLY A 151 -1.86 -9.34 -17.57
CA GLY A 151 -2.69 -9.77 -16.45
C GLY A 151 -3.63 -10.92 -16.81
N THR A 152 -4.51 -11.27 -15.87
CA THR A 152 -5.47 -12.37 -16.00
C THR A 152 -6.89 -11.88 -15.66
N PRO A 153 -7.42 -10.91 -16.45
CA PRO A 153 -8.71 -10.29 -16.16
C PRO A 153 -9.84 -11.33 -16.14
N PHE A 154 -10.75 -11.19 -15.17
CA PHE A 154 -11.91 -12.09 -14.99
C PHE A 154 -11.56 -13.58 -14.88
N GLY A 155 -10.33 -13.90 -14.48
CA GLY A 155 -9.84 -15.27 -14.42
C GLY A 155 -9.60 -15.93 -15.78
N LEU A 156 -9.70 -15.14 -16.87
CA LEU A 156 -9.38 -15.60 -18.22
C LEU A 156 -7.87 -15.79 -18.39
N ALA A 157 -7.49 -16.63 -19.33
CA ALA A 157 -6.10 -16.84 -19.68
C ALA A 157 -5.46 -15.49 -20.10
N ARG A 158 -4.23 -15.29 -19.70
CA ARG A 158 -3.39 -14.09 -19.89
C ARG A 158 -3.84 -13.14 -20.97
N THR A 159 -4.15 -11.93 -20.56
CA THR A 159 -4.50 -10.85 -21.47
C THR A 159 -3.33 -9.89 -21.54
N VAL A 160 -3.08 -9.39 -22.73
CA VAL A 160 -2.11 -8.35 -23.00
C VAL A 160 -2.86 -7.16 -23.57
N THR A 161 -2.74 -6.03 -22.96
CA THR A 161 -3.26 -4.76 -23.47
C THR A 161 -2.10 -3.81 -23.76
N ARG A 162 -2.26 -2.95 -24.77
CA ARG A 162 -1.24 -2.03 -25.21
C ARG A 162 -1.78 -0.61 -25.21
N GLY A 163 -0.92 0.33 -24.92
CA GLY A 163 -1.18 1.78 -25.00
C GLY A 163 0.11 2.55 -24.77
N SER A 164 -0.01 3.77 -24.25
CA SER A 164 1.10 4.67 -24.00
C SER A 164 1.07 5.28 -22.60
N ILE A 165 2.21 5.76 -22.15
CA ILE A 165 2.34 6.57 -20.94
C ILE A 165 1.67 7.92 -21.16
N SER A 166 0.73 8.28 -20.31
CA SER A 166 0.02 9.57 -20.36
C SER A 166 0.62 10.59 -19.38
N ASN A 167 1.16 10.12 -18.25
CA ASN A 167 1.86 10.95 -17.25
C ASN A 167 2.76 10.03 -16.40
N THR A 168 3.96 10.51 -16.07
CA THR A 168 4.92 9.72 -15.26
C THR A 168 4.86 10.04 -13.77
N ASP A 169 4.08 11.05 -13.36
CA ASP A 169 4.19 11.69 -12.05
C ASP A 169 2.83 12.13 -11.51
N ARG A 170 1.83 11.25 -11.61
CA ARG A 170 0.46 11.54 -11.18
C ARG A 170 0.29 11.36 -9.68
N THR A 171 -0.29 12.37 -9.02
CA THR A 171 -0.72 12.28 -7.61
C THR A 171 -2.24 12.33 -7.49
N PHE A 172 -2.76 11.77 -6.39
CA PHE A 172 -4.15 11.93 -5.98
C PHE A 172 -4.22 12.88 -4.78
N PHE A 173 -5.08 13.89 -4.87
CA PHE A 173 -5.23 14.91 -3.82
C PHE A 173 -6.25 14.54 -2.76
N ASP A 174 -7.28 13.82 -3.18
CA ASP A 174 -8.38 13.44 -2.30
C ASP A 174 -8.00 12.17 -1.53
N VAL A 175 -8.19 12.18 -0.20
CA VAL A 175 -8.00 11.02 0.66
C VAL A 175 -8.81 9.82 0.17
N GLN A 176 -10.05 10.05 -0.29
CA GLN A 176 -10.89 8.96 -0.85
C GLN A 176 -10.29 8.35 -2.12
N GLN A 177 -9.61 9.15 -2.95
CA GLN A 177 -8.92 8.65 -4.14
C GLN A 177 -7.65 7.87 -3.81
N ARG A 178 -7.07 8.09 -2.62
CA ARG A 178 -5.90 7.36 -2.13
C ARG A 178 -6.26 6.06 -1.42
N MET A 179 -7.50 5.90 -0.95
CA MET A 179 -7.94 4.66 -0.32
C MET A 179 -8.11 3.53 -1.34
N ASP A 180 -7.71 2.33 -0.95
CA ASP A 180 -8.05 1.12 -1.68
C ASP A 180 -9.52 0.73 -1.44
N ILE A 181 -9.97 -0.35 -2.09
CA ILE A 181 -11.35 -0.85 -1.99
C ILE A 181 -11.74 -1.24 -0.55
N ASP A 182 -10.78 -1.46 0.31
CA ASP A 182 -10.97 -1.92 1.69
C ASP A 182 -10.69 -0.81 2.71
N GLY A 183 -10.44 0.43 2.25
CA GLY A 183 -10.24 1.61 3.08
C GLY A 183 -8.81 1.79 3.61
N TYR A 184 -7.82 1.09 3.07
CA TYR A 184 -6.42 1.34 3.38
C TYR A 184 -5.87 2.46 2.52
N GLU A 185 -5.14 3.40 3.13
CA GLU A 185 -4.46 4.46 2.39
C GLU A 185 -3.30 3.91 1.57
N THR A 186 -3.24 4.32 0.31
CA THR A 186 -2.19 3.93 -0.64
C THR A 186 -1.70 5.14 -1.43
N GLY A 187 -0.44 5.13 -1.88
CA GLY A 187 0.09 6.14 -2.80
C GLY A 187 0.65 7.40 -2.15
N ASP A 188 0.79 7.47 -0.82
CA ASP A 188 1.37 8.62 -0.13
C ASP A 188 2.87 8.78 -0.36
N PHE A 189 3.57 7.68 -0.67
CA PHE A 189 5.02 7.63 -0.83
C PHE A 189 5.47 7.42 -2.26
N SER A 190 4.55 7.47 -3.24
CA SER A 190 4.86 7.28 -4.64
C SER A 190 3.90 8.07 -5.51
N ASN A 191 4.43 8.67 -6.55
CA ASN A 191 3.61 9.12 -7.67
C ASN A 191 3.30 7.92 -8.58
N TRP A 192 2.23 8.02 -9.34
CA TRP A 192 1.71 6.95 -10.18
C TRP A 192 2.05 7.18 -11.64
N ILE A 193 2.35 6.11 -12.35
CA ILE A 193 2.37 6.13 -13.82
C ILE A 193 0.92 6.12 -14.29
N GLN A 194 0.49 7.18 -14.98
CA GLN A 194 -0.80 7.22 -15.69
C GLN A 194 -0.61 6.75 -17.12
N MET A 195 -1.54 5.94 -17.63
CA MET A 195 -1.51 5.36 -18.97
C MET A 195 -2.91 5.23 -19.56
N ASP A 196 -2.98 5.13 -20.89
CA ASP A 196 -4.21 4.82 -21.61
C ASP A 196 -4.39 3.31 -21.87
N VAL A 197 -3.47 2.48 -21.40
CA VAL A 197 -3.55 1.02 -21.47
C VAL A 197 -4.77 0.53 -20.69
N PRO A 198 -5.71 -0.20 -21.30
CA PRO A 198 -6.90 -0.69 -20.60
C PRO A 198 -6.55 -1.63 -19.44
N ILE A 199 -6.96 -1.26 -18.22
CA ILE A 199 -6.86 -2.07 -17.01
C ILE A 199 -8.27 -2.48 -16.59
N ASN A 200 -8.47 -3.78 -16.45
CA ASN A 200 -9.73 -4.39 -16.01
C ASN A 200 -9.52 -5.17 -14.69
N PRO A 201 -10.57 -5.41 -13.90
CA PRO A 201 -10.50 -6.26 -12.71
C PRO A 201 -9.82 -7.60 -13.03
N GLY A 202 -8.77 -7.92 -12.27
CA GLY A 202 -7.88 -9.07 -12.49
C GLY A 202 -6.52 -8.73 -13.11
N ASN A 203 -6.33 -7.55 -13.71
CA ASN A 203 -5.01 -7.10 -14.16
C ASN A 203 -4.15 -6.55 -13.01
N SER A 204 -4.74 -6.16 -11.88
CA SER A 204 -4.04 -5.68 -10.70
C SER A 204 -2.99 -6.68 -10.24
N GLY A 205 -1.78 -6.20 -9.93
CA GLY A 205 -0.61 -7.00 -9.57
C GLY A 205 0.19 -7.53 -10.77
N GLY A 206 -0.36 -7.47 -11.98
CA GLY A 206 0.37 -7.82 -13.20
C GLY A 206 1.38 -6.73 -13.60
N PRO A 207 2.41 -7.06 -14.40
CA PRO A 207 3.43 -6.11 -14.79
C PRO A 207 2.97 -5.16 -15.90
N LEU A 208 3.39 -3.89 -15.80
CA LEU A 208 3.50 -2.95 -16.90
C LEU A 208 4.90 -3.06 -17.47
N VAL A 209 5.03 -3.26 -18.77
CA VAL A 209 6.29 -3.62 -19.44
C VAL A 209 6.56 -2.66 -20.59
N ASP A 210 7.80 -2.26 -20.75
CA ASP A 210 8.26 -1.53 -21.93
C ASP A 210 8.44 -2.50 -23.13
N ILE A 211 8.67 -1.94 -24.28
CA ILE A 211 8.88 -2.74 -25.49
C ILE A 211 10.26 -3.42 -25.58
N ASN A 212 11.11 -3.29 -24.55
CA ASN A 212 12.36 -4.03 -24.37
C ASN A 212 12.22 -5.19 -23.37
N SER A 213 10.96 -5.58 -23.03
CA SER A 213 10.63 -6.65 -22.06
C SER A 213 11.11 -6.35 -20.64
N LYS A 214 11.21 -5.07 -20.26
CA LYS A 214 11.55 -4.66 -18.89
C LYS A 214 10.27 -4.27 -18.16
N VAL A 215 10.10 -4.75 -16.93
CA VAL A 215 9.00 -4.32 -16.07
C VAL A 215 9.28 -2.92 -15.57
N VAL A 216 8.43 -1.97 -15.92
CA VAL A 216 8.55 -0.54 -15.57
C VAL A 216 7.52 -0.11 -14.52
N GLY A 217 6.52 -0.95 -14.25
CA GLY A 217 5.52 -0.71 -13.22
C GLY A 217 4.70 -1.94 -12.89
N ILE A 218 3.85 -1.83 -11.86
CA ILE A 218 2.86 -2.85 -11.47
C ILE A 218 1.47 -2.23 -11.61
N ASN A 219 0.63 -2.86 -12.44
CA ASN A 219 -0.74 -2.42 -12.66
C ASN A 219 -1.52 -2.45 -11.34
N THR A 220 -2.30 -1.41 -11.04
CA THR A 220 -3.02 -1.38 -9.78
C THR A 220 -4.49 -0.98 -9.96
N ARG A 221 -4.81 0.20 -10.42
CA ARG A 221 -6.20 0.67 -10.50
C ARG A 221 -6.53 1.32 -11.84
N GLY A 222 -7.81 1.21 -12.22
CA GLY A 222 -8.39 1.95 -13.33
C GLY A 222 -9.38 2.99 -12.82
N GLY A 223 -9.34 4.20 -13.34
CA GLY A 223 -10.22 5.32 -13.00
C GLY A 223 -11.27 5.63 -14.06
N GLY A 224 -11.51 4.73 -15.02
CA GLY A 224 -12.42 4.94 -16.14
C GLY A 224 -11.75 4.79 -17.50
N GLN A 225 -12.38 5.32 -18.56
CA GLN A 225 -11.80 5.25 -19.90
C GLN A 225 -10.50 6.07 -19.97
N ASN A 226 -9.40 5.41 -20.37
CA ASN A 226 -8.07 6.01 -20.56
C ASN A 226 -7.42 6.62 -19.29
N LEU A 227 -7.93 6.28 -18.12
CA LEU A 227 -7.40 6.68 -16.81
C LEU A 227 -7.01 5.44 -16.02
N ASN A 228 -5.83 4.92 -16.32
CA ASN A 228 -5.31 3.72 -15.68
C ASN A 228 -3.95 4.01 -15.06
N PHE A 229 -3.62 3.30 -13.99
CA PHE A 229 -2.47 3.63 -13.15
C PHE A 229 -1.65 2.38 -12.83
N ALA A 230 -0.33 2.61 -12.76
CA ALA A 230 0.63 1.62 -12.30
C ALA A 230 1.57 2.22 -11.26
N ILE A 231 2.02 1.39 -10.34
CA ILE A 231 3.05 1.73 -9.35
C ILE A 231 4.40 1.68 -10.07
N PRO A 232 5.23 2.74 -10.04
CA PRO A 232 6.54 2.74 -10.67
C PRO A 232 7.43 1.62 -10.11
N ILE A 233 8.19 0.96 -10.98
CA ILE A 233 9.06 -0.15 -10.54
C ILE A 233 10.17 0.32 -9.59
N ASP A 234 10.60 1.57 -9.67
CA ASP A 234 11.61 2.10 -8.76
C ASP A 234 11.06 2.37 -7.36
N THR A 235 9.74 2.51 -7.21
CA THR A 235 9.06 2.43 -5.92
C THR A 235 9.02 0.99 -5.40
N ALA A 236 8.79 0.02 -6.28
CA ALA A 236 8.67 -1.39 -5.88
C ALA A 236 10.01 -2.03 -5.47
N LYS A 237 11.12 -1.69 -6.10
CA LYS A 237 12.44 -2.28 -5.81
C LYS A 237 12.85 -2.18 -4.34
N PRO A 238 12.84 -1.01 -3.67
CA PRO A 238 13.19 -0.91 -2.25
C PRO A 238 12.18 -1.62 -1.34
N VAL A 239 10.89 -1.65 -1.70
CA VAL A 239 9.85 -2.38 -0.97
C VAL A 239 10.11 -3.89 -1.02
N ILE A 240 10.38 -4.45 -2.21
CA ILE A 240 10.76 -5.85 -2.39
C ILE A 240 11.98 -6.19 -1.53
N ALA A 241 13.03 -5.36 -1.60
CA ALA A 241 14.27 -5.58 -0.85
C ALA A 241 14.01 -5.59 0.67
N ALA A 242 13.24 -4.64 1.20
CA ALA A 242 12.90 -4.55 2.61
C ALA A 242 12.08 -5.76 3.08
N ILE A 243 11.07 -6.16 2.30
CA ILE A 243 10.25 -7.35 2.58
C ILE A 243 11.12 -8.61 2.64
N LEU A 244 11.93 -8.86 1.60
CA LEU A 244 12.76 -10.07 1.53
C LEU A 244 13.85 -10.09 2.61
N GLN A 245 14.40 -8.94 3.00
CA GLN A 245 15.42 -8.83 4.04
C GLN A 245 14.86 -9.09 5.43
N SER A 246 13.63 -8.64 5.70
CA SER A 246 12.99 -8.75 7.03
C SER A 246 12.18 -10.04 7.20
N ALA A 247 11.87 -10.76 6.13
CA ALA A 247 11.13 -12.02 6.18
C ALA A 247 11.96 -13.16 6.77
N ALA A 248 11.31 -13.99 7.59
CA ALA A 248 11.90 -15.22 8.13
C ALA A 248 10.82 -16.32 8.19
N PRO A 249 11.19 -17.61 8.39
CA PRO A 249 10.21 -18.68 8.53
C PRO A 249 9.16 -18.36 9.61
N GLY A 250 7.88 -18.25 9.21
CA GLY A 250 6.79 -17.89 10.08
C GLY A 250 6.68 -16.39 10.44
N ILE A 251 7.58 -15.55 9.94
CA ILE A 251 7.56 -14.09 10.14
C ILE A 251 7.38 -13.40 8.80
N LYS A 252 6.31 -12.63 8.66
CA LYS A 252 6.09 -11.79 7.49
C LYS A 252 7.13 -10.68 7.41
N GLY A 253 7.69 -10.46 6.23
CA GLY A 253 8.51 -9.30 5.94
C GLY A 253 7.68 -8.02 5.96
N LYS A 254 8.29 -6.94 6.35
CA LYS A 254 7.66 -5.63 6.46
C LYS A 254 8.55 -4.52 5.95
N VAL A 255 7.93 -3.42 5.61
CA VAL A 255 8.62 -2.16 5.31
C VAL A 255 8.44 -1.25 6.52
N ASP A 256 9.53 -1.01 7.25
CA ASP A 256 9.50 -0.06 8.37
C ASP A 256 9.43 1.36 7.82
N ARG A 257 8.45 2.12 8.31
CA ARG A 257 8.27 3.53 7.97
C ARG A 257 8.20 4.37 9.22
N SER A 258 8.93 5.48 9.22
CA SER A 258 8.88 6.42 10.34
C SER A 258 7.86 7.52 10.12
N ASP A 259 7.39 8.06 11.23
CA ASP A 259 6.44 9.17 11.33
C ASP A 259 6.95 10.25 12.27
N LEU A 260 6.54 11.48 12.01
CA LEU A 260 6.77 12.64 12.85
C LEU A 260 5.47 13.27 13.37
N GLY A 261 4.31 12.74 12.98
CA GLY A 261 3.01 13.31 13.32
C GLY A 261 2.77 14.65 12.62
N ILE A 262 3.12 14.74 11.32
CA ILE A 262 2.94 15.95 10.51
C ILE A 262 2.28 15.62 9.18
N GLU A 263 1.39 16.49 8.73
CA GLU A 263 0.87 16.47 7.37
C GLU A 263 1.50 17.60 6.55
N LEU A 264 1.96 17.25 5.35
CA LEU A 264 2.61 18.18 4.44
C LEU A 264 1.66 18.68 3.35
N MET A 265 1.77 19.96 3.01
CA MET A 265 1.02 20.61 1.94
C MET A 265 1.99 21.32 1.00
N PRO A 266 1.71 21.35 -0.34
CA PRO A 266 2.55 22.06 -1.28
C PRO A 266 2.43 23.58 -1.10
N MET A 267 3.52 24.31 -1.33
CA MET A 267 3.59 25.76 -1.10
C MET A 267 2.70 26.57 -2.04
N HIS A 268 2.46 26.09 -3.25
CA HIS A 268 1.75 26.86 -4.31
C HIS A 268 0.37 27.36 -3.89
N GLN A 269 -0.38 26.60 -3.10
CA GLN A 269 -1.73 26.97 -2.68
C GLN A 269 -1.76 28.16 -1.69
N LEU A 270 -0.63 28.48 -1.08
CA LEU A 270 -0.54 29.48 -0.02
C LEU A 270 0.30 30.71 -0.40
N GLU A 271 0.86 30.72 -1.60
CA GLU A 271 1.68 31.82 -2.11
C GLU A 271 1.00 33.18 -1.97
N SER A 272 -0.32 33.22 -2.23
CA SER A 272 -1.10 34.46 -2.18
C SER A 272 -1.47 34.93 -0.77
N PHE A 273 -1.33 34.08 0.25
CA PHE A 273 -1.76 34.35 1.62
C PHE A 273 -0.63 34.72 2.56
N TYR A 274 0.58 34.28 2.27
CA TYR A 274 1.75 34.51 3.11
C TYR A 274 2.85 35.17 2.24
N ASP A 275 3.49 36.20 2.77
CA ASP A 275 4.71 36.81 2.18
C ASP A 275 5.87 35.81 2.36
N ILE A 276 5.82 34.70 1.61
CA ILE A 276 6.72 33.56 1.73
C ILE A 276 7.56 33.50 0.46
N ASP A 277 8.84 33.21 0.60
CA ASP A 277 9.70 32.83 -0.50
C ASP A 277 9.26 31.46 -1.03
N ILE A 278 8.48 31.46 -2.11
CA ILE A 278 7.71 30.36 -2.70
C ILE A 278 8.56 29.21 -3.23
N ASN A 279 9.82 29.45 -3.47
CA ASN A 279 10.71 28.48 -4.09
C ASN A 279 11.48 27.62 -3.08
N ARG A 280 11.15 27.71 -1.78
CA ARG A 280 11.91 27.04 -0.74
C ARG A 280 11.03 26.48 0.36
N GLY A 281 11.11 25.17 0.55
CA GLY A 281 10.48 24.47 1.67
C GLY A 281 9.18 23.75 1.32
N VAL A 282 8.57 23.17 2.34
CA VAL A 282 7.28 22.46 2.33
C VAL A 282 6.47 22.92 3.52
N LEU A 283 5.19 23.22 3.34
CA LEU A 283 4.35 23.62 4.47
C LEU A 283 4.01 22.41 5.35
N ILE A 284 4.13 22.58 6.66
CA ILE A 284 3.54 21.68 7.66
C ILE A 284 2.12 22.17 7.90
N ASN A 285 1.14 21.49 7.27
CA ASN A 285 -0.27 21.85 7.29
C ASN A 285 -0.92 21.54 8.65
N SER A 286 -0.70 20.32 9.14
CA SER A 286 -1.20 19.89 10.45
C SER A 286 -0.10 19.22 11.27
N VAL A 287 -0.28 19.22 12.58
CA VAL A 287 0.62 18.61 13.55
C VAL A 287 -0.22 17.81 14.54
N ASP A 288 0.10 16.56 14.67
CA ASP A 288 -0.47 15.70 15.69
C ASP A 288 -0.07 16.21 17.09
N LYS A 289 -1.05 16.54 17.94
CA LYS A 289 -0.83 17.14 19.25
C LYS A 289 0.00 16.26 20.21
N ILE A 290 -0.09 14.94 20.01
CA ILE A 290 0.66 13.92 20.79
C ILE A 290 1.75 13.25 19.95
N GLY A 291 2.26 13.96 18.93
CA GLY A 291 3.23 13.48 17.97
C GLY A 291 4.65 13.99 18.21
N PRO A 292 5.66 13.30 17.63
CA PRO A 292 7.07 13.63 17.82
C PRO A 292 7.43 15.07 17.45
N TYR A 293 6.78 15.62 16.42
CA TYR A 293 7.04 16.99 15.99
C TYR A 293 6.48 18.01 16.99
N ALA A 294 5.31 17.76 17.57
CA ALA A 294 4.73 18.61 18.61
C ALA A 294 5.59 18.59 19.87
N ASP A 295 6.08 17.42 20.29
CA ASP A 295 6.99 17.24 21.44
C ASP A 295 8.29 18.03 21.26
N ALA A 296 8.78 18.14 20.03
CA ALA A 296 9.94 18.96 19.67
C ALA A 296 9.66 20.47 19.61
N GLY A 297 8.44 20.91 19.92
CA GLY A 297 8.00 22.31 19.84
C GLY A 297 7.61 22.77 18.43
N GLY A 298 7.35 21.83 17.53
CA GLY A 298 6.84 22.05 16.18
C GLY A 298 5.39 22.56 16.18
N LYS A 299 5.01 23.27 15.14
CA LYS A 299 3.68 23.86 15.01
C LYS A 299 3.18 23.78 13.58
N ALA A 300 1.87 23.72 13.41
CA ALA A 300 1.25 23.98 12.10
C ALA A 300 1.68 25.36 11.57
N GLN A 301 1.76 25.48 10.25
CA GLN A 301 2.26 26.65 9.53
C GLN A 301 3.80 26.84 9.60
N ASP A 302 4.55 25.93 10.19
CA ASP A 302 6.00 25.89 10.00
C ASP A 302 6.31 25.47 8.54
N ILE A 303 7.35 26.06 7.96
CA ILE A 303 7.84 25.65 6.63
C ILE A 303 9.08 24.80 6.84
N LEU A 304 9.01 23.54 6.48
CA LEU A 304 10.13 22.61 6.53
C LEU A 304 11.12 22.93 5.41
N LEU A 305 12.33 23.38 5.79
CA LEU A 305 13.38 23.79 4.84
C LEU A 305 14.41 22.72 4.59
N ALA A 306 14.71 21.89 5.61
CA ALA A 306 15.68 20.81 5.49
C ALA A 306 15.44 19.69 6.50
N ILE A 307 15.79 18.47 6.12
CA ILE A 307 15.81 17.26 6.95
C ILE A 307 17.26 16.80 7.07
N ASN A 308 17.79 16.74 8.29
CA ASN A 308 19.20 16.40 8.57
C ASN A 308 20.20 17.22 7.72
N GLY A 309 19.92 18.51 7.56
CA GLY A 309 20.75 19.44 6.80
C GLY A 309 20.60 19.38 5.28
N GLN A 310 19.80 18.45 4.78
CA GLN A 310 19.53 18.37 3.33
C GLN A 310 18.26 19.14 2.97
N PRO A 311 18.31 20.05 1.98
CA PRO A 311 17.17 20.87 1.58
C PRO A 311 15.96 20.05 1.20
N THR A 312 14.77 20.63 1.44
CA THR A 312 13.46 20.03 1.17
C THR A 312 12.60 21.07 0.49
N ASN A 313 12.03 20.72 -0.65
CA ASN A 313 11.12 21.58 -1.39
C ASN A 313 9.95 20.77 -1.93
N ALA A 314 8.74 21.32 -1.84
CA ALA A 314 7.58 20.88 -2.60
C ALA A 314 6.67 22.08 -2.85
N ARG A 315 6.75 22.61 -4.05
CA ARG A 315 5.89 23.70 -4.50
C ARG A 315 4.56 23.15 -5.02
N PHE A 316 4.63 22.05 -5.75
CA PHE A 316 3.49 21.40 -6.36
C PHE A 316 3.20 20.07 -5.67
N PRO A 317 1.96 19.55 -5.79
CA PRO A 317 1.55 18.31 -5.12
C PRO A 317 2.39 17.09 -5.50
N GLU A 318 2.80 16.97 -6.75
CA GLU A 318 3.64 15.86 -7.26
C GLU A 318 5.03 15.82 -6.62
N GLU A 319 5.47 16.93 -6.03
CA GLU A 319 6.75 17.02 -5.32
C GLU A 319 6.66 16.58 -3.85
N LEU A 320 5.44 16.31 -3.32
CA LEU A 320 5.25 15.88 -1.92
C LEU A 320 5.68 14.45 -1.67
N ALA A 321 5.37 13.51 -2.59
CA ALA A 321 5.65 12.10 -2.39
C ALA A 321 7.14 11.81 -2.13
N PRO A 322 8.11 12.40 -2.85
CA PRO A 322 9.53 12.25 -2.53
C PRO A 322 9.91 12.76 -1.14
N VAL A 323 9.29 13.85 -0.67
CA VAL A 323 9.55 14.38 0.68
C VAL A 323 8.98 13.46 1.76
N ARG A 324 7.74 12.98 1.59
CA ARG A 324 7.10 12.02 2.47
C ARG A 324 7.90 10.72 2.54
N GLN A 325 8.31 10.18 1.39
CA GLN A 325 9.14 8.99 1.31
C GLN A 325 10.47 9.17 2.07
N ARG A 326 11.11 10.32 1.94
CA ARG A 326 12.35 10.62 2.66
C ARG A 326 12.15 10.66 4.17
N LEU A 327 11.07 11.27 4.65
CA LEU A 327 10.70 11.23 6.08
C LEU A 327 10.42 9.81 6.54
N ALA A 328 9.60 9.07 5.80
CA ALA A 328 9.23 7.70 6.14
C ALA A 328 10.40 6.70 6.09
N SER A 329 11.48 7.02 5.38
CA SER A 329 12.69 6.19 5.29
C SER A 329 13.70 6.46 6.41
N LEU A 330 13.43 7.37 7.33
CA LEU A 330 14.31 7.62 8.47
C LEU A 330 14.23 6.43 9.45
N PRO A 331 15.32 6.12 10.19
CA PRO A 331 15.26 5.07 11.19
C PRO A 331 14.23 5.39 12.29
N ILE A 332 13.44 4.41 12.70
CA ILE A 332 12.48 4.54 13.78
C ILE A 332 13.22 4.73 15.11
N GLY A 333 12.76 5.66 15.94
CA GLY A 333 13.38 6.00 17.23
C GLY A 333 14.63 6.86 17.10
N ALA A 334 14.98 7.34 15.90
CA ALA A 334 16.14 8.21 15.69
C ALA A 334 15.79 9.69 15.93
N ASP A 335 16.79 10.44 16.39
CA ASP A 335 16.73 11.89 16.48
C ASP A 335 16.95 12.50 15.08
N VAL A 336 16.00 13.30 14.61
CA VAL A 336 16.01 13.95 13.31
C VAL A 336 16.07 15.47 13.50
N LYS A 337 17.04 16.10 12.85
CA LYS A 337 17.16 17.56 12.83
C LYS A 337 16.33 18.14 11.68
N LEU A 338 15.35 18.96 12.04
CA LEU A 338 14.45 19.63 11.12
C LEU A 338 14.74 21.11 11.12
N THR A 339 15.23 21.65 10.01
CA THR A 339 15.35 23.10 9.83
C THR A 339 14.02 23.62 9.31
N ILE A 340 13.42 24.53 10.06
CA ILE A 340 12.13 25.12 9.74
C ILE A 340 12.20 26.65 9.67
N LYS A 341 11.26 27.25 8.94
CA LYS A 341 10.99 28.68 9.00
C LYS A 341 9.65 28.89 9.71
N ARG A 342 9.68 29.62 10.81
CA ARG A 342 8.50 30.04 11.57
C ARG A 342 8.45 31.57 11.56
N SER A 343 7.43 32.12 10.94
CA SER A 343 7.36 33.57 10.63
C SER A 343 8.58 33.98 9.81
N LYS A 344 9.44 34.87 10.32
CA LYS A 344 10.65 35.35 9.61
C LYS A 344 11.95 34.73 10.14
N LYS A 345 11.88 33.73 11.03
CA LYS A 345 13.06 33.13 11.68
C LYS A 345 13.25 31.68 11.25
N GLU A 346 14.49 31.30 10.96
CA GLU A 346 14.88 29.90 10.81
C GLU A 346 15.19 29.32 12.20
N LEU A 347 14.67 28.13 12.46
CA LEU A 347 14.84 27.38 13.71
C LEU A 347 15.26 25.95 13.37
N THR A 348 15.99 25.32 14.26
CA THR A 348 16.27 23.88 14.17
C THR A 348 15.57 23.18 15.34
N LEU A 349 14.70 22.24 15.02
CA LEU A 349 14.05 21.36 15.96
C LEU A 349 14.68 19.97 15.87
N THR A 350 14.73 19.24 16.99
CA THR A 350 15.12 17.82 16.99
C THR A 350 13.92 17.02 17.44
N ALA A 351 13.38 16.20 16.55
CA ALA A 351 12.24 15.32 16.82
C ALA A 351 12.69 13.86 16.76
N LYS A 352 12.12 13.02 17.64
CA LYS A 352 12.41 11.59 17.66
C LYS A 352 11.34 10.87 16.84
N THR A 353 11.73 10.21 15.76
CA THR A 353 10.79 9.48 14.90
C THR A 353 10.06 8.36 15.64
N THR A 354 8.79 8.13 15.31
CA THR A 354 8.01 6.95 15.73
C THR A 354 7.70 6.07 14.53
N GLN A 355 7.10 4.93 14.74
CA GLN A 355 6.60 4.10 13.65
C GLN A 355 5.35 4.72 13.05
N LEU A 356 5.26 4.73 11.72
CA LEU A 356 4.05 5.08 11.00
C LEU A 356 3.02 3.95 11.17
N GLU A 357 1.84 4.29 11.64
CA GLU A 357 0.72 3.38 11.85
C GLU A 357 -0.38 3.67 10.82
N GLY A 358 -1.04 2.60 10.34
CA GLY A 358 -2.22 2.73 9.49
C GLY A 358 -3.47 3.10 10.28
N LEU A 359 -4.46 3.70 9.60
CA LEU A 359 -5.75 4.03 10.19
C LEU A 359 -6.47 2.78 10.72
N LEU A 360 -6.38 1.68 9.98
CA LEU A 360 -7.08 0.44 10.26
C LEU A 360 -6.20 -0.53 11.03
N GLY A 361 -6.55 -0.78 12.31
CA GLY A 361 -5.97 -1.84 13.13
C GLY A 361 -6.49 -3.24 12.77
N GLU A 362 -6.05 -4.25 13.53
CA GLU A 362 -6.50 -5.64 13.36
C GLU A 362 -8.02 -5.75 13.66
N GLU A 363 -8.73 -6.53 12.84
CA GLU A 363 -10.17 -6.79 13.02
C GLU A 363 -10.44 -8.26 13.30
N ARG A 364 -11.37 -8.53 14.24
CA ARG A 364 -11.84 -9.88 14.57
C ARG A 364 -13.34 -9.90 14.87
N GLY A 365 -13.94 -11.09 14.70
CA GLY A 365 -15.35 -11.36 15.05
C GLY A 365 -15.47 -12.11 16.36
N PHE A 366 -16.45 -11.73 17.17
CA PHE A 366 -16.75 -12.27 18.50
C PHE A 366 -18.19 -12.79 18.54
N THR A 367 -18.38 -14.01 18.05
CA THR A 367 -19.68 -14.61 17.74
C THR A 367 -20.62 -14.65 18.92
N GLN A 368 -20.16 -14.97 20.14
CA GLN A 368 -21.02 -15.05 21.33
C GLN A 368 -21.54 -13.69 21.80
N TRP A 369 -20.88 -12.62 21.38
CA TRP A 369 -21.33 -11.25 21.66
C TRP A 369 -22.08 -10.63 20.49
N GLY A 370 -21.96 -11.24 19.30
CA GLY A 370 -22.58 -10.79 18.07
C GLY A 370 -21.94 -9.53 17.48
N ALA A 371 -20.64 -9.30 17.73
CA ALA A 371 -19.96 -8.11 17.29
C ALA A 371 -18.62 -8.41 16.61
N SER A 372 -18.30 -7.65 15.56
CA SER A 372 -16.94 -7.55 15.07
C SER A 372 -16.31 -6.27 15.61
N VAL A 373 -15.06 -6.36 16.01
CA VAL A 373 -14.32 -5.22 16.57
C VAL A 373 -12.96 -5.08 15.92
N ARG A 374 -12.43 -3.86 15.95
CA ARG A 374 -11.13 -3.50 15.40
C ARG A 374 -10.28 -2.82 16.46
N GLU A 375 -8.98 -3.11 16.46
CA GLU A 375 -8.02 -2.47 17.36
C GLU A 375 -7.96 -0.96 17.11
N VAL A 376 -7.89 -0.18 18.20
CA VAL A 376 -7.71 1.27 18.15
C VAL A 376 -6.27 1.57 17.74
N SER A 377 -6.08 2.05 16.53
CA SER A 377 -4.79 2.60 16.08
C SER A 377 -4.66 4.06 16.53
N ARG A 378 -3.42 4.56 16.56
CA ARG A 378 -3.17 5.96 16.88
C ARG A 378 -3.87 6.94 15.92
N PRO A 379 -3.82 6.75 14.58
CA PRO A 379 -4.57 7.62 13.67
C PRO A 379 -6.08 7.55 13.90
N TYR A 380 -6.65 6.39 14.24
CA TYR A 380 -8.06 6.26 14.59
C TYR A 380 -8.39 7.03 15.88
N ALA A 381 -7.55 6.90 16.91
CA ALA A 381 -7.75 7.62 18.19
C ALA A 381 -7.75 9.15 17.98
N ILE A 382 -6.84 9.66 17.14
CA ILE A 382 -6.76 11.08 16.81
C ILE A 382 -8.01 11.53 16.04
N ALA A 383 -8.40 10.79 14.99
CA ALA A 383 -9.56 11.11 14.17
C ALA A 383 -10.87 11.08 14.97
N SER A 384 -11.00 10.13 15.90
CA SER A 384 -12.16 9.95 16.78
C SER A 384 -12.10 10.77 18.06
N GLN A 385 -11.04 11.57 18.27
CA GLN A 385 -10.82 12.42 19.45
C GLN A 385 -10.84 11.64 20.77
N LEU A 386 -10.31 10.41 20.78
CA LEU A 386 -10.19 9.59 21.98
C LEU A 386 -9.08 10.13 22.90
N ASP A 387 -9.24 9.91 24.21
CA ASP A 387 -8.27 10.36 25.21
C ASP A 387 -7.00 9.50 25.25
N GLN A 388 -7.05 8.28 24.68
CA GLN A 388 -5.94 7.33 24.71
C GLN A 388 -5.92 6.42 23.47
N VAL A 389 -4.73 5.91 23.15
CA VAL A 389 -4.55 4.89 22.10
C VAL A 389 -4.62 3.52 22.77
N ALA A 390 -5.84 3.05 23.02
CA ALA A 390 -6.08 1.75 23.65
C ALA A 390 -7.51 1.29 23.35
N GLY A 391 -7.76 0.00 23.52
CA GLY A 391 -9.08 -0.59 23.32
C GLY A 391 -9.31 -1.14 21.93
N VAL A 392 -10.55 -1.56 21.72
CA VAL A 392 -11.09 -2.00 20.44
C VAL A 392 -12.43 -1.32 20.17
N TRP A 393 -12.69 -0.96 18.92
CA TRP A 393 -13.94 -0.32 18.55
C TRP A 393 -14.84 -1.23 17.73
N ILE A 394 -16.16 -1.12 17.91
CA ILE A 394 -17.17 -1.95 17.27
C ILE A 394 -17.32 -1.56 15.81
N THR A 395 -17.05 -2.48 14.88
CA THR A 395 -17.17 -2.28 13.42
C THR A 395 -18.52 -2.71 12.87
N SER A 396 -19.11 -3.77 13.45
CA SER A 396 -20.45 -4.25 13.09
C SER A 396 -21.05 -5.08 14.22
N MET A 397 -22.39 -5.17 14.22
CA MET A 397 -23.15 -5.92 15.21
C MET A 397 -24.30 -6.67 14.55
N ALA A 398 -24.62 -7.84 15.07
CA ALA A 398 -25.78 -8.62 14.67
C ALA A 398 -27.03 -8.20 15.46
N ASP A 399 -28.15 -8.08 14.76
CA ASP A 399 -29.44 -7.78 15.37
C ASP A 399 -29.84 -8.87 16.38
N GLY A 400 -30.33 -8.45 17.55
CA GLY A 400 -30.79 -9.32 18.62
C GLY A 400 -29.68 -10.01 19.43
N GLU A 401 -28.42 -9.75 19.16
CA GLU A 401 -27.27 -10.33 19.87
C GLU A 401 -26.87 -9.50 21.11
N PRO A 402 -26.06 -10.02 22.04
CA PRO A 402 -25.77 -9.39 23.33
C PRO A 402 -25.28 -7.94 23.25
N VAL A 403 -24.43 -7.61 22.26
CA VAL A 403 -23.87 -6.26 22.12
C VAL A 403 -24.96 -5.28 21.70
N GLU A 404 -25.81 -5.63 20.73
CA GLU A 404 -26.94 -4.79 20.28
C GLU A 404 -27.99 -4.63 21.41
N ARG A 405 -28.34 -5.72 22.10
CA ARG A 405 -29.28 -5.67 23.25
C ARG A 405 -28.75 -4.82 24.42
N ALA A 406 -27.45 -4.63 24.53
CA ALA A 406 -26.82 -3.72 25.48
C ALA A 406 -26.81 -2.26 25.02
N HIS A 407 -27.48 -1.94 23.89
CA HIS A 407 -27.56 -0.60 23.29
C HIS A 407 -26.19 -0.01 22.92
N LEU A 408 -25.27 -0.88 22.56
CA LEU A 408 -24.00 -0.44 21.95
C LEU A 408 -24.18 -0.11 20.49
N GLU A 409 -23.29 0.69 19.94
CA GLU A 409 -23.35 1.21 18.56
C GLU A 409 -22.01 0.98 17.83
N THR A 410 -22.07 0.96 16.52
CA THR A 410 -20.86 0.99 15.69
C THR A 410 -20.06 2.27 15.98
N GLY A 411 -18.76 2.13 16.23
CA GLY A 411 -17.89 3.23 16.64
C GLY A 411 -17.65 3.31 18.16
N ASP A 412 -18.42 2.60 18.99
CA ASP A 412 -18.15 2.49 20.42
C ASP A 412 -16.80 1.82 20.67
N VAL A 413 -16.02 2.38 21.58
CA VAL A 413 -14.72 1.84 21.97
C VAL A 413 -14.82 1.10 23.29
N ILE A 414 -14.43 -0.16 23.32
CA ILE A 414 -14.38 -1.00 24.51
C ILE A 414 -13.01 -0.82 25.18
N LEU A 415 -12.99 -0.18 26.34
CA LEU A 415 -11.78 0.14 27.10
C LEU A 415 -11.48 -0.87 28.21
N SER A 416 -12.48 -1.59 28.73
CA SER A 416 -12.28 -2.64 29.71
C SER A 416 -13.33 -3.75 29.61
N VAL A 417 -12.97 -4.94 30.09
CA VAL A 417 -13.87 -6.10 30.25
C VAL A 417 -13.80 -6.55 31.69
N ASN A 418 -14.94 -6.50 32.39
CA ASN A 418 -15.05 -6.82 33.83
C ASN A 418 -13.99 -6.09 34.68
N GLY A 419 -13.77 -4.80 34.40
CA GLY A 419 -12.82 -3.95 35.10
C GLY A 419 -11.34 -4.19 34.73
N THR A 420 -11.05 -5.11 33.80
CA THR A 420 -9.68 -5.32 33.29
C THR A 420 -9.50 -4.49 32.01
N PRO A 421 -8.52 -3.55 31.97
CA PRO A 421 -8.27 -2.73 30.82
C PRO A 421 -7.95 -3.51 29.54
N VAL A 422 -8.39 -3.02 28.40
CA VAL A 422 -8.06 -3.52 27.06
C VAL A 422 -7.03 -2.57 26.44
N LYS A 423 -5.85 -3.08 26.11
CA LYS A 423 -4.79 -2.30 25.46
C LYS A 423 -4.75 -2.50 23.94
N ASP A 424 -4.98 -3.73 23.52
CA ASP A 424 -4.85 -4.20 22.15
C ASP A 424 -5.79 -5.37 21.86
N MET A 425 -5.85 -5.82 20.61
CA MET A 425 -6.68 -6.95 20.18
C MET A 425 -6.32 -8.26 20.87
N THR A 426 -5.04 -8.49 21.13
CA THR A 426 -4.58 -9.74 21.78
C THR A 426 -5.12 -9.84 23.21
N GLN A 427 -5.04 -8.74 23.96
CA GLN A 427 -5.58 -8.70 25.32
C GLN A 427 -7.12 -8.82 25.32
N PHE A 428 -7.79 -8.14 24.39
CA PHE A 428 -9.24 -8.24 24.26
C PHE A 428 -9.69 -9.67 23.97
N GLN A 429 -9.02 -10.36 23.02
CA GLN A 429 -9.29 -11.78 22.74
C GLN A 429 -9.14 -12.64 23.97
N GLY A 430 -8.06 -12.48 24.73
CA GLY A 430 -7.84 -13.26 25.97
C GLY A 430 -8.90 -13.00 27.04
N LEU A 431 -9.39 -11.76 27.17
CA LEU A 431 -10.48 -11.42 28.08
C LEU A 431 -11.81 -12.02 27.61
N TYR A 432 -12.10 -11.95 26.31
CA TYR A 432 -13.28 -12.60 25.72
C TYR A 432 -13.25 -14.11 25.98
N ASP A 433 -12.15 -14.81 25.66
CA ASP A 433 -12.01 -16.26 25.84
C ASP A 433 -12.22 -16.65 27.30
N LYS A 434 -11.68 -15.87 28.24
CA LYS A 434 -11.88 -16.08 29.68
C LYS A 434 -13.36 -16.00 30.09
N THR A 435 -14.15 -15.04 29.50
CA THR A 435 -15.59 -14.97 29.77
C THR A 435 -16.31 -16.22 29.27
N GLN A 436 -15.88 -16.80 28.15
CA GLN A 436 -16.45 -18.04 27.59
C GLN A 436 -16.09 -19.28 28.45
N GLU A 437 -14.83 -19.40 28.84
CA GLU A 437 -14.37 -20.51 29.72
C GLU A 437 -15.11 -20.52 31.05
N GLN A 438 -15.30 -19.34 31.64
CA GLN A 438 -16.02 -19.14 32.88
C GLN A 438 -17.55 -19.23 32.73
N LYS A 439 -18.06 -19.31 31.49
CA LYS A 439 -19.49 -19.39 31.17
C LYS A 439 -20.29 -18.26 31.83
N LEU A 440 -19.75 -17.05 31.83
CA LEU A 440 -20.39 -15.90 32.46
C LEU A 440 -21.72 -15.57 31.77
N ASP A 441 -22.76 -15.31 32.57
CA ASP A 441 -24.06 -14.91 32.08
C ASP A 441 -24.12 -13.41 31.77
N ARG A 442 -23.25 -12.61 32.41
CA ARG A 442 -23.14 -11.18 32.27
C ARG A 442 -21.69 -10.75 32.21
N VAL A 443 -21.42 -9.77 31.35
CA VAL A 443 -20.09 -9.17 31.19
C VAL A 443 -20.25 -7.66 31.26
N ALA A 444 -19.46 -7.00 32.10
CA ALA A 444 -19.43 -5.54 32.19
C ALA A 444 -18.35 -4.99 31.22
N LEU A 445 -18.73 -4.05 30.39
CA LEU A 445 -17.82 -3.35 29.48
C LEU A 445 -17.79 -1.86 29.84
N GLU A 446 -16.62 -1.30 29.93
CA GLU A 446 -16.43 0.15 29.96
C GLU A 446 -16.30 0.65 28.53
N ILE A 447 -17.15 1.58 28.16
CA ILE A 447 -17.32 2.07 26.80
C ILE A 447 -16.98 3.56 26.73
N GLU A 448 -16.29 3.95 25.67
CA GLU A 448 -16.15 5.35 25.27
C GLU A 448 -16.92 5.57 23.96
N ARG A 449 -17.85 6.53 23.95
CA ARG A 449 -18.65 6.96 22.79
C ARG A 449 -18.48 8.46 22.63
N GLY A 450 -17.65 8.89 21.70
CA GLY A 450 -17.32 10.29 21.54
C GLY A 450 -16.63 10.85 22.79
N ARG A 451 -17.33 11.70 23.57
CA ARG A 451 -16.81 12.26 24.83
C ARG A 451 -17.48 11.68 26.06
N GLU A 452 -18.29 10.67 25.91
CA GLU A 452 -19.01 10.04 27.01
C GLU A 452 -18.40 8.69 27.35
N SER A 453 -18.23 8.41 28.64
CA SER A 453 -17.81 7.11 29.15
C SER A 453 -18.93 6.51 30.00
N PHE A 454 -19.29 5.27 29.75
CA PHE A 454 -20.33 4.57 30.50
C PHE A 454 -20.04 3.07 30.61
N THR A 455 -20.76 2.39 31.50
CA THR A 455 -20.68 0.95 31.64
C THR A 455 -21.89 0.28 30.98
N ALA A 456 -21.62 -0.61 30.03
CA ALA A 456 -22.63 -1.49 29.43
C ALA A 456 -22.56 -2.89 30.05
N ILE A 457 -23.71 -3.51 30.25
CA ILE A 457 -23.79 -4.90 30.75
C ILE A 457 -24.33 -5.79 29.63
N LEU A 458 -23.46 -6.63 29.08
CA LEU A 458 -23.83 -7.66 28.13
C LEU A 458 -24.50 -8.83 28.88
N LYS A 459 -25.70 -9.22 28.44
CA LYS A 459 -26.36 -10.47 28.84
C LYS A 459 -26.03 -11.53 27.79
N VAL A 460 -25.05 -12.39 28.07
CA VAL A 460 -24.52 -13.37 27.09
C VAL A 460 -25.44 -14.58 26.94
N LYS A 461 -26.21 -14.94 27.99
CA LYS A 461 -27.24 -16.01 27.93
C LYS A 461 -28.64 -15.39 27.94
N GLU A 462 -29.51 -15.87 27.07
CA GLU A 462 -30.94 -15.63 27.22
C GLU A 462 -31.48 -16.45 28.37
N TYR A 463 -32.07 -15.75 29.35
CA TYR A 463 -33.08 -16.40 30.19
C TYR A 463 -34.32 -16.58 29.31
N ALA A 464 -34.65 -17.84 29.00
CA ALA A 464 -35.98 -18.12 28.48
C ALA A 464 -36.99 -17.44 29.40
N PRO A 465 -37.97 -16.69 28.87
CA PRO A 465 -38.99 -16.11 29.73
C PRO A 465 -39.65 -17.24 30.50
N THR A 466 -39.61 -17.18 31.82
CA THR A 466 -40.43 -18.01 32.68
C THR A 466 -41.86 -17.76 32.25
N THR A 467 -42.45 -18.69 31.52
CA THR A 467 -43.91 -18.75 31.36
C THR A 467 -44.48 -18.92 32.79
N GLU A 468 -44.93 -17.80 33.35
CA GLU A 468 -45.84 -17.88 34.48
C GLU A 468 -47.04 -18.67 34.01
N GLN A 469 -47.10 -19.96 34.44
CA GLN A 469 -48.30 -20.75 34.40
C GLN A 469 -49.21 -20.13 35.44
N GLY A 470 -50.16 -19.31 34.93
CA GLY A 470 -51.29 -18.84 35.74
C GLY A 470 -52.14 -20.05 36.16
N GLU A 471 -52.26 -20.24 37.45
CA GLU A 471 -53.38 -20.94 38.06
C GLU A 471 -54.66 -20.09 38.02
#